data_e43f9e993b5e40327451b037e9889592
#
_entry.id   e43f9e993b5e40327451b037e9889592
#
_cell.length_a   1.000
_cell.length_b   1.000
_cell.length_c   1.000
_cell.angle_alpha   90.00
_cell.angle_beta   90.00
_cell.angle_gamma   90.00
#
_symmetry.space_group_name_H-M   'P 1'
#
loop_
_entity.id
_entity.type
_entity.pdbx_description
1 polymer ?
#
loop_
_entity_poly.entity_id
_entity_poly.type
_entity_poly.pdbx_seq_one_letter_code
_entity_poly.pdbx_strand_id
1 'polypeptide(L)'
;CKNYDGDVMSDLIAAASGSLPMMTSVLVSPDGCFEYEAAHGTVTDHFYRWRRGEKVSTNPLATMFAWAGALRKRGELDGIPALGHFADCLERAGLDVFEEGHFSEDLAMLCDPADYTDSPDNDTLIALIRARLEQLLNA
;
A
#
# COMPACT_ATOMS: atom_id res chain seq x y z
N CYS A 1 -16.00 -17.67 -3.57
CA CYS A 1 -15.66 -17.55 -4.99
C CYS A 1 -14.39 -18.31 -5.29
N LYS A 2 -14.37 -18.97 -6.43
CA LYS A 2 -13.13 -19.56 -6.92
C LYS A 2 -12.31 -18.48 -7.61
N ASN A 3 -11.14 -18.22 -7.09
CA ASN A 3 -10.24 -17.13 -7.47
C ASN A 3 -9.42 -17.37 -8.75
N TYR A 4 -9.78 -18.35 -9.56
CA TYR A 4 -8.88 -18.78 -10.64
C TYR A 4 -8.87 -17.84 -11.84
N ASP A 5 -10.01 -17.22 -12.17
CA ASP A 5 -10.11 -16.39 -13.36
C ASP A 5 -9.88 -14.90 -13.09
N GLY A 6 -10.43 -14.40 -11.99
CA GLY A 6 -10.29 -12.99 -11.60
C GLY A 6 -8.88 -12.64 -11.12
N ASP A 7 -8.41 -13.31 -10.09
CA ASP A 7 -7.11 -13.01 -9.48
C ASP A 7 -5.94 -13.32 -10.42
N VAL A 8 -5.97 -14.49 -11.11
CA VAL A 8 -4.89 -14.84 -12.04
C VAL A 8 -4.77 -13.82 -13.17
N MET A 9 -5.90 -13.35 -13.70
CA MET A 9 -5.90 -12.34 -14.78
C MET A 9 -5.48 -10.98 -14.28
N SER A 10 -5.94 -10.54 -13.11
CA SER A 10 -5.55 -9.24 -12.54
C SER A 10 -4.09 -9.23 -12.12
N ASP A 11 -3.59 -10.31 -11.51
CA ASP A 11 -2.18 -10.47 -11.15
C ASP A 11 -1.27 -10.45 -12.37
N LEU A 12 -1.68 -11.14 -13.46
CA LEU A 12 -0.92 -11.13 -14.71
C LEU A 12 -0.84 -9.73 -15.32
N ILE A 13 -1.95 -8.99 -15.35
CA ILE A 13 -1.98 -7.63 -15.88
C ILE A 13 -1.14 -6.70 -14.99
N ALA A 14 -1.29 -6.79 -13.67
CA ALA A 14 -0.54 -5.98 -12.73
C ALA A 14 0.97 -6.28 -12.80
N ALA A 15 1.36 -7.54 -12.92
CA ALA A 15 2.76 -7.93 -13.12
C ALA A 15 3.32 -7.38 -14.45
N ALA A 16 2.54 -7.45 -15.53
CA ALA A 16 2.96 -6.93 -16.82
C ALA A 16 3.14 -5.40 -16.85
N SER A 17 2.39 -4.68 -16.01
CA SER A 17 2.48 -3.21 -15.88
C SER A 17 3.38 -2.75 -14.71
N GLY A 18 3.97 -3.67 -13.95
CA GLY A 18 4.78 -3.34 -12.78
C GLY A 18 4.00 -2.80 -11.58
N SER A 19 2.66 -2.93 -11.57
CA SER A 19 1.80 -2.37 -10.52
C SER A 19 1.41 -3.37 -9.43
N LEU A 20 1.85 -4.62 -9.52
CA LEU A 20 1.51 -5.69 -8.56
C LEU A 20 1.74 -5.29 -7.09
N PRO A 21 2.84 -4.61 -6.70
CA PRO A 21 3.09 -4.23 -5.32
C PRO A 21 2.11 -3.19 -4.74
N MET A 22 1.32 -2.54 -5.60
CA MET A 22 0.36 -1.49 -5.23
C MET A 22 -1.09 -1.91 -5.46
N MET A 23 -1.32 -3.16 -5.85
CA MET A 23 -2.65 -3.66 -6.20
C MET A 23 -3.54 -3.80 -4.96
N THR A 24 -4.76 -3.31 -5.07
CA THR A 24 -5.82 -3.48 -4.07
C THR A 24 -7.02 -4.19 -4.67
N SER A 25 -7.82 -4.81 -3.84
CA SER A 25 -9.07 -5.47 -4.20
C SER A 25 -10.25 -4.86 -3.45
N VAL A 26 -11.40 -4.82 -4.10
CA VAL A 26 -12.65 -4.34 -3.50
C VAL A 26 -13.74 -5.36 -3.77
N LEU A 27 -14.31 -5.92 -2.72
CA LEU A 27 -15.49 -6.76 -2.79
C LEU A 27 -16.75 -5.92 -2.51
N VAL A 28 -17.75 -6.07 -3.34
CA VAL A 28 -19.02 -5.35 -3.20
C VAL A 28 -20.16 -6.34 -3.11
N SER A 29 -20.90 -6.33 -1.99
CA SER A 29 -22.07 -7.19 -1.83
C SER A 29 -23.30 -6.59 -2.52
N PRO A 30 -24.31 -7.41 -2.86
CA PRO A 30 -25.54 -6.93 -3.50
C PRO A 30 -26.33 -5.91 -2.66
N ASP A 31 -26.17 -5.93 -1.35
CA ASP A 31 -26.79 -5.02 -0.36
C ASP A 31 -25.96 -3.75 -0.10
N GLY A 32 -24.86 -3.57 -0.85
CA GLY A 32 -24.09 -2.33 -0.83
C GLY A 32 -23.03 -2.25 0.26
N CYS A 33 -22.58 -3.38 0.82
CA CYS A 33 -21.40 -3.42 1.68
C CYS A 33 -20.12 -3.46 0.82
N PHE A 34 -19.07 -2.83 1.29
CA PHE A 34 -17.77 -2.76 0.64
C PHE A 34 -16.69 -3.32 1.57
N GLU A 35 -15.85 -4.19 1.04
CA GLU A 35 -14.66 -4.71 1.71
C GLU A 35 -13.43 -4.36 0.86
N TYR A 36 -12.44 -3.74 1.47
CA TYR A 36 -11.19 -3.33 0.82
C TYR A 36 -10.04 -4.14 1.39
N GLU A 37 -9.21 -4.67 0.53
CA GLU A 37 -8.04 -5.45 0.93
C GLU A 37 -6.81 -5.12 0.07
N ALA A 38 -5.63 -5.39 0.61
CA ALA A 38 -4.41 -5.45 -0.18
C ALA A 38 -4.37 -6.78 -0.93
N ALA A 39 -4.19 -6.72 -2.24
CA ALA A 39 -4.20 -7.91 -3.09
C ALA A 39 -2.82 -8.58 -3.14
N HIS A 40 -2.27 -8.95 -1.99
CA HIS A 40 -0.99 -9.66 -1.88
C HIS A 40 -1.05 -10.76 -0.81
N GLY A 41 -0.11 -11.71 -0.90
CA GLY A 41 -0.03 -12.83 0.03
C GLY A 41 0.58 -12.46 1.39
N THR A 42 0.81 -13.48 2.20
CA THR A 42 1.41 -13.35 3.53
C THR A 42 2.93 -13.12 3.43
N VAL A 43 3.45 -12.30 4.33
CA VAL A 43 4.89 -12.01 4.46
C VAL A 43 5.57 -12.94 5.47
N THR A 44 5.31 -14.23 5.38
CA THR A 44 5.72 -15.23 6.37
C THR A 44 7.22 -15.25 6.61
N ASP A 45 8.03 -15.13 5.55
CA ASP A 45 9.50 -15.10 5.67
C ASP A 45 9.98 -13.87 6.47
N HIS A 46 9.46 -12.69 6.15
CA HIS A 46 9.77 -11.45 6.88
C HIS A 46 9.38 -11.55 8.36
N PHE A 47 8.21 -12.16 8.67
CA PHE A 47 7.81 -12.39 10.06
C PHE A 47 8.82 -13.27 10.82
N TYR A 48 9.29 -14.36 10.24
CA TYR A 48 10.27 -15.22 10.89
C TYR A 48 11.65 -14.57 11.00
N ARG A 49 12.07 -13.78 10.03
CA ARG A 49 13.31 -12.99 10.08
C ARG A 49 13.23 -11.94 11.20
N TRP A 50 12.15 -11.15 11.24
CA TRP A 50 11.90 -10.21 12.32
C TRP A 50 11.91 -10.88 13.71
N ARG A 51 11.26 -12.03 13.83
CA ARG A 51 11.25 -12.80 15.09
C ARG A 51 12.63 -13.25 15.54
N ARG A 52 13.58 -13.42 14.63
CA ARG A 52 15.00 -13.68 14.93
C ARG A 52 15.79 -12.41 15.26
N GLY A 53 15.17 -11.24 15.25
CA GLY A 53 15.81 -9.96 15.51
C GLY A 53 16.48 -9.32 14.28
N GLU A 54 16.18 -9.82 13.08
CA GLU A 54 16.64 -9.21 11.83
C GLU A 54 15.82 -7.94 11.52
N LYS A 55 16.48 -6.94 10.94
CA LYS A 55 15.75 -5.79 10.35
C LYS A 55 15.17 -6.23 9.02
N VAL A 56 13.88 -6.02 8.87
CA VAL A 56 13.14 -6.33 7.63
C VAL A 56 12.16 -5.21 7.34
N SER A 57 11.88 -4.99 6.07
CA SER A 57 10.78 -4.12 5.66
C SER A 57 9.97 -4.75 4.53
N THR A 58 8.68 -4.44 4.54
CA THR A 58 7.69 -4.92 3.57
C THR A 58 6.93 -3.72 3.05
N ASN A 59 6.67 -3.69 1.75
CA ASN A 59 5.95 -2.59 1.11
C ASN A 59 4.56 -2.38 1.76
N PRO A 60 4.28 -1.23 2.39
CA PRO A 60 3.01 -0.95 3.02
C PRO A 60 1.96 -0.36 2.07
N LEU A 61 2.33 0.01 0.82
CA LEU A 61 1.49 0.82 -0.06
C LEU A 61 0.14 0.17 -0.37
N ALA A 62 0.11 -1.12 -0.71
CA ALA A 62 -1.15 -1.79 -1.03
C ALA A 62 -2.13 -1.78 0.16
N THR A 63 -1.64 -2.01 1.38
CA THR A 63 -2.46 -1.92 2.60
C THR A 63 -2.92 -0.49 2.86
N MET A 64 -2.06 0.49 2.67
CA MET A 64 -2.41 1.91 2.82
C MET A 64 -3.46 2.34 1.80
N PHE A 65 -3.34 1.90 0.54
CA PHE A 65 -4.31 2.21 -0.51
C PHE A 65 -5.66 1.54 -0.26
N ALA A 66 -5.67 0.31 0.28
CA ALA A 66 -6.90 -0.33 0.71
C ALA A 66 -7.61 0.49 1.81
N TRP A 67 -6.87 0.96 2.82
CA TRP A 67 -7.40 1.85 3.86
C TRP A 67 -7.88 3.19 3.28
N ALA A 68 -7.10 3.82 2.40
CA ALA A 68 -7.48 5.07 1.74
C ALA A 68 -8.78 4.90 0.94
N GLY A 69 -8.91 3.82 0.17
CA GLY A 69 -10.13 3.47 -0.55
C GLY A 69 -11.34 3.31 0.37
N ALA A 70 -11.18 2.59 1.48
CA ALA A 70 -12.24 2.39 2.47
C ALA A 70 -12.67 3.72 3.14
N LEU A 71 -11.71 4.56 3.52
CA LEU A 71 -11.97 5.89 4.10
C LEU A 71 -12.67 6.82 3.11
N ARG A 72 -12.22 6.85 1.85
CA ARG A 72 -12.86 7.62 0.77
C ARG A 72 -14.31 7.17 0.59
N LYS A 73 -14.53 5.86 0.51
CA LYS A 73 -15.88 5.30 0.38
C LYS A 73 -16.76 5.61 1.59
N ARG A 74 -16.22 5.54 2.80
CA ARG A 74 -16.95 5.92 4.02
C ARG A 74 -17.29 7.41 4.01
N GLY A 75 -16.37 8.26 3.57
CA GLY A 75 -16.59 9.69 3.39
C GLY A 75 -17.73 10.01 2.42
N GLU A 76 -17.79 9.27 1.29
CA GLU A 76 -18.91 9.39 0.34
C GLU A 76 -20.26 9.01 0.97
N LEU A 77 -20.31 7.86 1.65
CA LEU A 77 -21.56 7.35 2.24
C LEU A 77 -22.09 8.23 3.36
N ASP A 78 -21.21 8.84 4.15
CA ASP A 78 -21.60 9.69 5.31
C ASP A 78 -21.65 11.18 4.99
N GLY A 79 -21.26 11.57 3.77
CA GLY A 79 -21.14 12.98 3.40
C GLY A 79 -20.04 13.73 4.16
N ILE A 80 -18.90 13.07 4.43
CA ILE A 80 -17.76 13.63 5.15
C ILE A 80 -16.58 13.83 4.18
N PRO A 81 -16.51 15.00 3.49
CA PRO A 81 -15.44 15.26 2.49
C PRO A 81 -14.03 15.19 3.08
N ALA A 82 -13.88 15.48 4.36
CA ALA A 82 -12.58 15.42 5.04
C ALA A 82 -11.95 14.02 5.03
N LEU A 83 -12.76 12.95 5.02
CA LEU A 83 -12.23 11.58 4.88
C LEU A 83 -11.67 11.32 3.49
N GLY A 84 -12.32 11.85 2.45
CA GLY A 84 -11.80 11.79 1.08
C GLY A 84 -10.47 12.52 0.94
N HIS A 85 -10.41 13.75 1.42
CA HIS A 85 -9.18 14.55 1.42
C HIS A 85 -8.03 13.85 2.18
N PHE A 86 -8.32 13.31 3.37
CA PHE A 86 -7.32 12.54 4.14
C PHE A 86 -6.82 11.32 3.34
N ALA A 87 -7.73 10.59 2.70
CA ALA A 87 -7.37 9.43 1.89
C ALA A 87 -6.44 9.80 0.72
N ASP A 88 -6.74 10.91 0.02
CA ASP A 88 -5.92 11.41 -1.08
C ASP A 88 -4.52 11.83 -0.59
N CYS A 89 -4.44 12.52 0.56
CA CYS A 89 -3.17 12.88 1.18
C CYS A 89 -2.37 11.64 1.63
N LEU A 90 -3.05 10.60 2.14
CA LEU A 90 -2.39 9.37 2.56
C LEU A 90 -1.77 8.61 1.39
N GLU A 91 -2.51 8.46 0.29
CA GLU A 91 -2.00 7.86 -0.95
C GLU A 91 -0.82 8.66 -1.49
N ARG A 92 -0.95 9.99 -1.57
CA ARG A 92 0.11 10.86 -2.07
C ARG A 92 1.36 10.81 -1.18
N ALA A 93 1.20 10.80 0.14
CA ALA A 93 2.33 10.70 1.06
C ALA A 93 3.13 9.41 0.87
N GLY A 94 2.44 8.27 0.68
CA GLY A 94 3.09 7.01 0.37
C GLY A 94 3.89 7.07 -0.93
N LEU A 95 3.25 7.56 -2.00
CA LEU A 95 3.90 7.70 -3.31
C LEU A 95 5.10 8.65 -3.26
N ASP A 96 4.98 9.81 -2.61
CA ASP A 96 6.09 10.77 -2.50
C ASP A 96 7.34 10.17 -1.86
N VAL A 97 7.18 9.40 -0.77
CA VAL A 97 8.29 8.76 -0.07
C VAL A 97 8.99 7.73 -0.96
N PHE A 98 8.22 6.99 -1.74
CA PHE A 98 8.79 6.03 -2.70
C PHE A 98 9.41 6.74 -3.92
N GLU A 99 8.81 7.81 -4.42
CA GLU A 99 9.39 8.66 -5.48
C GLU A 99 10.71 9.32 -5.04
N GLU A 100 10.87 9.61 -3.74
CA GLU A 100 12.12 10.10 -3.13
C GLU A 100 13.21 9.01 -2.99
N GLY A 101 12.87 7.75 -3.29
CA GLY A 101 13.78 6.62 -3.32
C GLY A 101 13.92 5.87 -1.99
N HIS A 102 12.97 6.01 -1.07
CA HIS A 102 12.93 5.24 0.17
C HIS A 102 12.12 3.96 -0.04
N PHE A 103 12.79 2.86 -0.36
CA PHE A 103 12.14 1.61 -0.73
C PHE A 103 12.12 0.60 0.41
N SER A 104 11.03 -0.16 0.52
CA SER A 104 11.03 -1.37 1.35
C SER A 104 11.98 -2.43 0.78
N GLU A 105 12.46 -3.35 1.61
CA GLU A 105 13.42 -4.38 1.22
C GLU A 105 12.90 -5.22 0.03
N ASP A 106 11.64 -5.61 0.05
CA ASP A 106 11.01 -6.39 -1.01
C ASP A 106 10.93 -5.62 -2.34
N LEU A 107 10.69 -4.32 -2.31
CA LEU A 107 10.69 -3.49 -3.51
C LEU A 107 12.11 -3.22 -4.00
N ALA A 108 13.04 -2.92 -3.11
CA ALA A 108 14.45 -2.69 -3.45
C ALA A 108 15.09 -3.90 -4.15
N MET A 109 14.66 -5.13 -3.82
CA MET A 109 15.10 -6.35 -4.48
C MET A 109 14.66 -6.47 -5.95
N LEU A 110 13.63 -5.73 -6.35
CA LEU A 110 13.07 -5.76 -7.71
C LEU A 110 13.59 -4.61 -8.60
N CYS A 111 14.29 -3.63 -8.01
CA CYS A 111 14.75 -2.43 -8.68
C CYS A 111 16.27 -2.42 -8.87
N ASP A 112 16.76 -1.61 -9.79
CA ASP A 112 18.21 -1.36 -9.90
C ASP A 112 18.67 -0.56 -8.66
N PRO A 113 19.82 -0.87 -8.05
CA PRO A 113 20.38 -0.07 -6.96
C PRO A 113 20.56 1.42 -7.24
N ALA A 114 20.56 1.82 -8.51
CA ALA A 114 20.60 3.22 -8.91
C ALA A 114 19.24 3.95 -8.76
N ASP A 115 18.15 3.19 -8.62
CA ASP A 115 16.78 3.73 -8.62
C ASP A 115 16.28 4.11 -7.22
N TYR A 116 16.99 3.77 -6.15
CA TYR A 116 16.58 4.10 -4.80
C TYR A 116 17.74 4.64 -3.94
N THR A 117 17.38 5.45 -2.94
CA THR A 117 18.34 6.12 -2.05
C THR A 117 18.72 5.21 -0.88
N ASP A 118 17.76 4.58 -0.26
CA ASP A 118 17.94 3.65 0.86
C ASP A 118 16.80 2.64 0.97
N SER A 119 17.00 1.66 1.85
CA SER A 119 15.98 0.66 2.19
C SER A 119 15.83 0.58 3.71
N PRO A 120 15.02 1.48 4.29
CA PRO A 120 14.80 1.56 5.72
C PRO A 120 13.97 0.38 6.24
N ASP A 121 14.02 0.15 7.56
CA ASP A 121 13.08 -0.75 8.21
C ASP A 121 11.64 -0.19 8.23
N ASN A 122 10.66 -1.05 8.55
CA ASN A 122 9.25 -0.67 8.54
C ASN A 122 8.93 0.54 9.41
N ASP A 123 9.51 0.63 10.61
CA ASP A 123 9.24 1.71 11.54
C ASP A 123 9.70 3.05 10.97
N THR A 124 10.89 3.07 10.37
CA THR A 124 11.46 4.24 9.71
C THR A 124 10.65 4.62 8.47
N LEU A 125 10.30 3.66 7.63
CA LEU A 125 9.51 3.90 6.41
C LEU A 125 8.13 4.50 6.74
N ILE A 126 7.43 3.93 7.72
CA ILE A 126 6.13 4.44 8.18
C ILE A 126 6.28 5.84 8.81
N ALA A 127 7.37 6.10 9.54
CA ALA A 127 7.63 7.43 10.09
C ALA A 127 7.84 8.50 9.00
N LEU A 128 8.54 8.16 7.90
CA LEU A 128 8.71 9.04 6.74
C LEU A 128 7.35 9.34 6.08
N ILE A 129 6.56 8.30 5.83
CA ILE A 129 5.22 8.47 5.24
C ILE A 129 4.33 9.33 6.14
N ARG A 130 4.35 9.09 7.44
CA ARG A 130 3.59 9.90 8.41
C ARG A 130 4.02 11.38 8.38
N ALA A 131 5.31 11.66 8.38
CA ALA A 131 5.81 13.02 8.33
C ALA A 131 5.37 13.75 7.04
N ARG A 132 5.39 13.04 5.91
CA ARG A 132 4.91 13.57 4.64
C ARG A 132 3.39 13.82 4.66
N LEU A 133 2.61 12.89 5.20
CA LEU A 133 1.17 13.06 5.38
C LEU A 133 0.83 14.29 6.22
N GLU A 134 1.53 14.48 7.35
CA GLU A 134 1.33 15.66 8.21
C GLU A 134 1.63 16.97 7.45
N GLN A 135 2.62 17.00 6.57
CA GLN A 135 2.90 18.15 5.71
C GLN A 135 1.75 18.42 4.72
N LEU A 136 1.26 17.38 4.04
CA LEU A 136 0.17 17.51 3.05
C LEU A 136 -1.15 17.94 3.69
N LEU A 137 -1.44 17.49 4.90
CA LEU A 137 -2.67 17.87 5.62
C LEU A 137 -2.63 19.31 6.16
N ASN A 138 -1.44 19.93 6.28
CA ASN A 138 -1.27 21.28 6.79
C ASN A 138 -0.98 22.31 5.65
N ALA A 139 -0.95 21.85 4.41
CA ALA A 139 -0.72 22.71 3.24
C ALA A 139 -2.02 23.30 2.71
#